data_f2fdc1a6187bdc934486866f5a7d4001
#
_entry.id   f2fdc1a6187bdc934486866f5a7d4001
#
_cell.length_a   1.000
_cell.length_b   1.000
_cell.length_c   1.000
_cell.angle_alpha   90.00
_cell.angle_beta   90.00
_cell.angle_gamma   90.00
#
_symmetry.space_group_name_H-M   'P 1'
#
loop_
_entity.id
_entity.type
_entity.pdbx_description
1 polymer ?
#
loop_
_entity_poly.entity_id
_entity_poly.type
_entity_poly.pdbx_seq_one_letter_code
_entity_poly.pdbx_strand_id
1 'polypeptide(L)'
;MDTAILDEKGNFVDSTKQQVLRVRQLSAGERSIIAMCFDIARRLILLNEKDDDPVKNGRGIVLIDEIDLHLHPEWQREIVTDLPRVFPSLQFITTTHSPQTIGETTPGHVIFLKEGGNVRIEPESLGRSSGWILRHIMGSSERNVELKQGLEEIDRLIDDDEYTKARKLIAEMRAKFGNDPDLIGAEASVTRWEFDDDEEDS
;
A
#
# COMPACT_ATOMS: atom_id res chain seq x y z
N MET A 1 -5.37 15.91 6.39
CA MET A 1 -6.18 15.14 7.34
C MET A 1 -7.31 16.00 7.85
N ASP A 2 -8.53 15.65 7.54
CA ASP A 2 -9.71 16.36 8.05
C ASP A 2 -9.82 16.06 9.54
N THR A 3 -9.61 17.06 10.38
CA THR A 3 -9.56 16.88 11.82
C THR A 3 -10.96 16.74 12.37
N ALA A 4 -11.37 15.54 12.77
CA ALA A 4 -12.59 15.34 13.52
C ALA A 4 -12.34 15.74 14.98
N ILE A 5 -13.14 16.68 15.49
CA ILE A 5 -13.07 17.17 16.88
C ILE A 5 -14.31 16.66 17.62
N LEU A 6 -14.15 16.26 18.88
CA LEU A 6 -15.29 15.94 19.74
C LEU A 6 -15.92 17.23 20.28
N ASP A 7 -17.25 17.36 20.14
CA ASP A 7 -18.01 18.41 20.81
C ASP A 7 -18.22 18.08 22.30
N GLU A 8 -18.73 19.07 23.07
CA GLU A 8 -19.02 18.90 24.51
C GLU A 8 -20.03 17.78 24.81
N LYS A 9 -20.73 17.27 23.81
CA LYS A 9 -21.70 16.17 23.93
C LYS A 9 -21.15 14.82 23.47
N GLY A 10 -19.84 14.77 23.11
CA GLY A 10 -19.17 13.55 22.67
C GLY A 10 -19.50 13.14 21.22
N ASN A 11 -19.95 14.06 20.38
CA ASN A 11 -20.15 13.80 18.95
C ASN A 11 -18.91 14.26 18.15
N PHE A 12 -18.59 13.54 17.07
CA PHE A 12 -17.53 13.97 16.16
C PHE A 12 -18.01 15.09 15.26
N VAL A 13 -17.24 16.18 15.22
CA VAL A 13 -17.46 17.32 14.32
C VAL A 13 -16.38 17.27 13.24
N ASP A 14 -16.80 17.12 11.98
CA ASP A 14 -15.94 17.33 10.83
C ASP A 14 -15.65 18.84 10.74
N SER A 15 -14.40 19.22 11.03
CA SER A 15 -13.98 20.61 11.06
C SER A 15 -14.06 21.31 9.71
N THR A 16 -14.05 20.55 8.61
CA THR A 16 -14.14 21.09 7.24
C THR A 16 -15.58 21.34 6.80
N LYS A 17 -16.53 20.53 7.27
CA LYS A 17 -17.94 20.59 6.86
C LYS A 17 -18.87 21.10 7.94
N GLN A 18 -18.35 21.37 9.15
CA GLN A 18 -19.15 21.73 10.34
C GLN A 18 -20.33 20.76 10.61
N GLN A 19 -20.18 19.50 10.21
CA GLN A 19 -21.19 18.47 10.43
C GLN A 19 -20.85 17.65 11.67
N VAL A 20 -21.83 17.52 12.54
CA VAL A 20 -21.76 16.63 13.72
C VAL A 20 -22.08 15.21 13.26
N LEU A 21 -21.09 14.33 13.30
CA LEU A 21 -21.24 12.94 12.95
C LEU A 21 -21.43 12.08 14.22
N ARG A 22 -22.41 11.20 14.19
CA ARG A 22 -22.55 10.18 15.25
C ARG A 22 -21.61 9.03 14.91
N VAL A 23 -21.02 8.37 15.94
CA VAL A 23 -20.12 7.21 15.78
C VAL A 23 -20.66 6.16 14.81
N ARG A 24 -21.96 5.90 14.80
CA ARG A 24 -22.60 4.94 13.90
C ARG A 24 -22.62 5.35 12.42
N GLN A 25 -22.35 6.63 12.12
CA GLN A 25 -22.27 7.17 10.75
C GLN A 25 -20.87 7.09 10.17
N LEU A 26 -19.90 6.78 11.01
CA LEU A 26 -18.52 6.57 10.62
C LEU A 26 -18.38 5.21 9.89
N SER A 27 -17.43 5.15 8.95
CA SER A 27 -17.03 3.90 8.30
C SER A 27 -16.48 2.88 9.33
N ALA A 28 -16.35 1.62 8.93
CA ALA A 28 -15.76 0.59 9.78
C ALA A 28 -14.32 0.94 10.16
N GLY A 29 -13.52 1.43 9.20
CA GLY A 29 -12.14 1.86 9.42
C GLY A 29 -12.02 3.01 10.39
N GLU A 30 -12.83 4.08 10.22
CA GLU A 30 -12.87 5.21 11.14
C GLU A 30 -13.18 4.79 12.57
N ARG A 31 -14.20 3.95 12.74
CA ARG A 31 -14.54 3.42 14.07
C ARG A 31 -13.40 2.60 14.69
N SER A 32 -12.71 1.79 13.87
CA SER A 32 -11.61 0.95 14.33
C SER A 32 -10.43 1.79 14.85
N ILE A 33 -9.99 2.80 14.07
CA ILE A 33 -8.92 3.71 14.47
C ILE A 33 -9.28 4.44 15.74
N ILE A 34 -10.48 5.02 15.81
CA ILE A 34 -10.94 5.78 16.97
C ILE A 34 -10.98 4.88 18.22
N ALA A 35 -11.56 3.68 18.09
CA ALA A 35 -11.63 2.73 19.23
C ALA A 35 -10.23 2.34 19.70
N MET A 36 -9.30 2.07 18.78
CA MET A 36 -7.90 1.75 19.10
C MET A 36 -7.21 2.91 19.81
N CYS A 37 -7.29 4.13 19.28
CA CYS A 37 -6.67 5.30 19.89
C CYS A 37 -7.26 5.58 21.29
N PHE A 38 -8.56 5.44 21.45
CA PHE A 38 -9.19 5.58 22.79
C PHE A 38 -8.75 4.49 23.77
N ASP A 39 -8.63 3.23 23.35
CA ASP A 39 -8.17 2.17 24.24
C ASP A 39 -6.73 2.39 24.69
N ILE A 40 -5.84 2.78 23.75
CA ILE A 40 -4.45 3.13 24.06
C ILE A 40 -4.39 4.31 25.03
N ALA A 41 -5.06 5.42 24.73
CA ALA A 41 -5.07 6.60 25.57
C ALA A 41 -5.63 6.29 26.98
N ARG A 42 -6.75 5.55 27.05
CA ARG A 42 -7.34 5.13 28.33
C ARG A 42 -6.36 4.31 29.17
N ARG A 43 -5.64 3.36 28.56
CA ARG A 43 -4.63 2.55 29.26
C ARG A 43 -3.48 3.40 29.77
N LEU A 44 -2.98 4.33 28.95
CA LEU A 44 -1.91 5.25 29.35
C LEU A 44 -2.33 6.10 30.55
N ILE A 45 -3.55 6.66 30.56
CA ILE A 45 -4.08 7.47 31.66
C ILE A 45 -4.18 6.63 32.94
N LEU A 46 -4.73 5.41 32.85
CA LEU A 46 -4.91 4.55 34.02
C LEU A 46 -3.58 4.04 34.60
N LEU A 47 -2.56 3.83 33.77
CA LEU A 47 -1.27 3.33 34.19
C LEU A 47 -0.32 4.43 34.69
N ASN A 48 -0.60 5.69 34.33
CA ASN A 48 0.25 6.85 34.64
C ASN A 48 -0.55 7.98 35.31
N GLU A 49 -1.37 7.66 36.32
CA GLU A 49 -2.31 8.60 36.96
C GLU A 49 -1.64 9.85 37.56
N LYS A 50 -0.32 9.80 37.83
CA LYS A 50 0.46 10.91 38.43
C LYS A 50 1.18 11.77 37.37
N ASP A 51 1.07 11.43 36.11
CA ASP A 51 1.70 12.18 35.03
C ASP A 51 0.76 13.27 34.51
N ASP A 52 1.28 14.46 34.26
CA ASP A 52 0.49 15.61 33.79
C ASP A 52 0.02 15.43 32.34
N ASP A 53 0.77 14.66 31.53
CA ASP A 53 0.41 14.30 30.14
C ASP A 53 0.70 12.81 29.86
N PRO A 54 -0.11 11.90 30.46
CA PRO A 54 0.14 10.46 30.35
C PRO A 54 0.06 9.92 28.92
N VAL A 55 -0.65 10.60 28.03
CA VAL A 55 -0.77 10.20 26.62
C VAL A 55 0.55 10.42 25.88
N LYS A 56 1.26 11.51 26.16
CA LYS A 56 2.55 11.80 25.53
C LYS A 56 3.73 11.16 26.21
N ASN A 57 3.71 11.10 27.55
CA ASN A 57 4.85 10.68 28.35
C ASN A 57 4.84 9.19 28.67
N GLY A 58 3.66 8.56 28.68
CA GLY A 58 3.49 7.16 29.05
C GLY A 58 4.20 6.24 28.07
N ARG A 59 5.04 5.34 28.63
CA ARG A 59 5.88 4.41 27.85
C ARG A 59 5.28 3.03 27.81
N GLY A 60 5.46 2.35 26.68
CA GLY A 60 5.00 0.97 26.52
C GLY A 60 5.26 0.44 25.13
N ILE A 61 4.85 -0.82 24.93
CA ILE A 61 4.88 -1.49 23.63
C ILE A 61 3.43 -1.83 23.27
N VAL A 62 3.02 -1.44 22.07
CA VAL A 62 1.69 -1.75 21.52
C VAL A 62 1.86 -2.71 20.36
N LEU A 63 1.21 -3.86 20.45
CA LEU A 63 1.15 -4.85 19.40
C LEU A 63 -0.17 -4.72 18.67
N ILE A 64 -0.12 -4.52 17.34
CA ILE A 64 -1.31 -4.40 16.50
C ILE A 64 -1.20 -5.40 15.36
N ASP A 65 -2.15 -6.31 15.30
CA ASP A 65 -2.27 -7.23 14.18
C ASP A 65 -3.12 -6.61 13.08
N GLU A 66 -2.66 -6.68 11.83
CA GLU A 66 -3.33 -6.12 10.64
C GLU A 66 -3.73 -4.64 10.82
N ILE A 67 -2.74 -3.76 11.03
CA ILE A 67 -2.97 -2.32 11.26
C ILE A 67 -3.77 -1.63 10.14
N ASP A 68 -3.72 -2.16 8.94
CA ASP A 68 -4.37 -1.68 7.72
C ASP A 68 -5.80 -2.20 7.53
N LEU A 69 -6.28 -3.10 8.40
CA LEU A 69 -7.57 -3.76 8.25
C LEU A 69 -8.73 -2.75 8.21
N HIS A 70 -9.55 -2.84 7.16
CA HIS A 70 -10.70 -1.96 6.88
C HIS A 70 -10.36 -0.48 6.64
N LEU A 71 -9.09 -0.11 6.52
CA LEU A 71 -8.70 1.26 6.22
C LEU A 71 -8.75 1.56 4.72
N HIS A 72 -9.17 2.78 4.37
CA HIS A 72 -9.00 3.29 3.03
C HIS A 72 -7.50 3.36 2.67
N PRO A 73 -7.08 3.09 1.41
CA PRO A 73 -5.67 3.11 1.01
C PRO A 73 -4.89 4.37 1.41
N GLU A 74 -5.53 5.52 1.44
CA GLU A 74 -4.95 6.79 1.88
C GLU A 74 -4.58 6.74 3.37
N TRP A 75 -5.48 6.22 4.21
CA TRP A 75 -5.24 6.06 5.64
C TRP A 75 -4.23 4.97 5.98
N GLN A 76 -4.13 3.93 5.13
CA GLN A 76 -3.08 2.92 5.25
C GLN A 76 -1.67 3.53 5.10
N ARG A 77 -1.53 4.62 4.32
CA ARG A 77 -0.28 5.37 4.21
C ARG A 77 0.02 6.19 5.45
N GLU A 78 -0.99 6.82 6.04
CA GLU A 78 -0.83 7.77 7.13
C GLU A 78 -0.68 7.11 8.51
N ILE A 79 -1.32 5.96 8.75
CA ILE A 79 -1.45 5.35 10.08
C ILE A 79 -0.09 5.08 10.75
N VAL A 80 0.94 4.65 9.99
CA VAL A 80 2.27 4.33 10.52
C VAL A 80 3.06 5.57 10.95
N THR A 81 2.72 6.73 10.40
CA THR A 81 3.33 8.02 10.77
C THR A 81 2.53 8.74 11.84
N ASP A 82 1.21 8.57 11.83
CA ASP A 82 0.31 9.30 12.74
C ASP A 82 0.29 8.70 14.15
N LEU A 83 0.31 7.37 14.29
CA LEU A 83 0.33 6.74 15.62
C LEU A 83 1.53 7.18 16.47
N PRO A 84 2.79 7.17 15.98
CA PRO A 84 3.92 7.68 16.75
C PRO A 84 3.86 9.20 17.01
N ARG A 85 3.16 9.97 16.15
CA ARG A 85 2.96 11.41 16.38
C ARG A 85 1.99 11.67 17.53
N VAL A 86 0.93 10.86 17.65
CA VAL A 86 -0.07 10.97 18.72
C VAL A 86 0.48 10.40 20.05
N PHE A 87 1.23 9.31 19.97
CA PHE A 87 1.78 8.59 21.13
C PHE A 87 3.31 8.47 21.03
N PRO A 88 4.05 9.59 21.21
CA PRO A 88 5.48 9.65 20.87
C PRO A 88 6.40 8.79 21.75
N SER A 89 5.94 8.40 22.92
CA SER A 89 6.72 7.57 23.86
C SER A 89 6.38 6.08 23.82
N LEU A 90 5.49 5.66 22.90
CA LEU A 90 5.16 4.26 22.66
C LEU A 90 6.01 3.66 21.54
N GLN A 91 6.35 2.39 21.69
CA GLN A 91 6.85 1.55 20.60
C GLN A 91 5.68 0.78 19.98
N PHE A 92 5.50 0.89 18.67
CA PHE A 92 4.52 0.11 17.93
C PHE A 92 5.20 -1.05 17.20
N ILE A 93 4.64 -2.25 17.34
CA ILE A 93 4.99 -3.44 16.56
C ILE A 93 3.71 -3.88 15.88
N THR A 94 3.68 -3.78 14.54
CA THR A 94 2.45 -3.99 13.78
C THR A 94 2.67 -5.02 12.69
N THR A 95 1.64 -5.80 12.37
CA THR A 95 1.62 -6.60 11.15
C THR A 95 0.80 -5.89 10.08
N THR A 96 1.13 -6.12 8.82
CA THR A 96 0.41 -5.58 7.67
C THR A 96 0.59 -6.45 6.44
N HIS A 97 -0.42 -6.48 5.59
CA HIS A 97 -0.38 -6.99 4.22
C HIS A 97 -0.53 -5.87 3.18
N SER A 98 -0.50 -4.60 3.61
CA SER A 98 -0.66 -3.45 2.73
C SER A 98 0.67 -2.95 2.19
N PRO A 99 0.86 -2.95 0.86
CA PRO A 99 2.01 -2.31 0.25
C PRO A 99 2.05 -0.79 0.48
N GLN A 100 0.88 -0.16 0.70
CA GLN A 100 0.77 1.26 1.04
C GLN A 100 1.41 1.56 2.38
N THR A 101 1.10 0.76 3.40
CA THR A 101 1.67 0.87 4.75
C THR A 101 3.18 0.64 4.73
N ILE A 102 3.64 -0.39 3.99
CA ILE A 102 5.06 -0.71 3.85
C ILE A 102 5.82 0.45 3.17
N GLY A 103 5.22 1.07 2.15
CA GLY A 103 5.82 2.18 1.39
C GLY A 103 6.05 3.46 2.20
N GLU A 104 5.36 3.63 3.31
CA GLU A 104 5.52 4.80 4.20
C GLU A 104 6.32 4.47 5.47
N THR A 105 6.74 3.21 5.63
CA THR A 105 7.50 2.79 6.81
C THR A 105 8.97 3.18 6.68
N THR A 106 9.52 3.75 7.75
CA THR A 106 10.93 4.16 7.84
C THR A 106 11.89 3.02 7.49
N PRO A 107 12.99 3.28 6.75
CA PRO A 107 13.96 2.27 6.36
C PRO A 107 14.49 1.47 7.56
N GLY A 108 14.62 0.17 7.38
CA GLY A 108 15.10 -0.74 8.43
C GLY A 108 14.06 -1.14 9.48
N HIS A 109 12.83 -0.61 9.41
CA HIS A 109 11.75 -0.98 10.33
C HIS A 109 10.77 -2.01 9.73
N VAL A 110 10.89 -2.33 8.45
CA VAL A 110 10.11 -3.40 7.82
C VAL A 110 10.83 -4.73 8.01
N ILE A 111 10.15 -5.65 8.70
CA ILE A 111 10.64 -6.99 8.99
C ILE A 111 9.78 -7.99 8.22
N PHE A 112 10.39 -8.72 7.29
CA PHE A 112 9.70 -9.72 6.51
C PHE A 112 9.88 -11.11 7.13
N LEU A 113 8.76 -11.73 7.51
CA LEU A 113 8.74 -13.09 8.04
C LEU A 113 8.48 -14.07 6.90
N LYS A 114 9.44 -14.97 6.65
CA LYS A 114 9.30 -16.05 5.65
C LYS A 114 8.93 -17.37 6.35
N GLU A 115 8.35 -18.27 5.58
CA GLU A 115 8.19 -19.67 6.02
C GLU A 115 9.53 -20.25 6.50
N GLY A 116 9.48 -21.00 7.61
CA GLY A 116 10.70 -21.55 8.24
C GLY A 116 11.42 -20.61 9.21
N GLY A 117 10.81 -19.45 9.55
CA GLY A 117 11.31 -18.54 10.60
C GLY A 117 12.47 -17.63 10.15
N ASN A 118 12.79 -17.60 8.87
CA ASN A 118 13.78 -16.68 8.35
C ASN A 118 13.23 -15.24 8.38
N VAL A 119 14.05 -14.32 8.89
CA VAL A 119 13.73 -12.89 9.01
C VAL A 119 14.60 -12.10 8.04
N ARG A 120 13.99 -11.21 7.27
CA ARG A 120 14.69 -10.25 6.41
C ARG A 120 14.26 -8.84 6.81
N ILE A 121 15.24 -7.98 7.08
CA ILE A 121 14.99 -6.54 7.25
C ILE A 121 15.06 -5.90 5.86
N GLU A 122 14.04 -5.13 5.52
CA GLU A 122 13.95 -4.44 4.23
C GLU A 122 14.43 -2.99 4.37
N PRO A 123 15.58 -2.64 3.77
CA PRO A 123 16.14 -1.30 3.94
C PRO A 123 15.53 -0.23 3.02
N GLU A 124 14.86 -0.63 1.93
CA GLU A 124 14.49 0.28 0.83
C GLU A 124 13.00 0.31 0.50
N SER A 125 12.13 0.24 1.50
CA SER A 125 10.66 0.28 1.29
C SER A 125 10.10 1.69 1.13
N LEU A 126 10.68 2.67 1.83
CA LEU A 126 10.15 4.03 1.91
C LEU A 126 10.10 4.73 0.55
N GLY A 127 8.95 5.30 0.23
CA GLY A 127 8.70 6.04 -1.02
C GLY A 127 8.57 5.18 -2.26
N ARG A 128 8.60 3.85 -2.14
CA ARG A 128 8.38 2.94 -3.27
C ARG A 128 6.90 2.85 -3.62
N SER A 129 6.60 2.68 -4.91
CA SER A 129 5.22 2.46 -5.34
C SER A 129 4.68 1.12 -4.82
N SER A 130 3.36 1.04 -4.65
CA SER A 130 2.69 -0.19 -4.20
C SER A 130 2.98 -1.38 -5.12
N GLY A 131 3.05 -1.17 -6.42
CA GLY A 131 3.41 -2.21 -7.39
C GLY A 131 4.86 -2.69 -7.23
N TRP A 132 5.79 -1.77 -6.98
CA TRP A 132 7.17 -2.14 -6.69
C TRP A 132 7.28 -3.00 -5.42
N ILE A 133 6.59 -2.60 -4.35
CA ILE A 133 6.57 -3.33 -3.07
C ILE A 133 5.97 -4.72 -3.23
N LEU A 134 4.82 -4.83 -3.92
CA LEU A 134 4.20 -6.11 -4.22
C LEU A 134 5.17 -7.07 -4.92
N ARG A 135 5.88 -6.58 -5.93
CA ARG A 135 6.78 -7.39 -6.75
C ARG A 135 8.08 -7.77 -6.01
N HIS A 136 8.76 -6.79 -5.41
CA HIS A 136 10.13 -6.96 -4.91
C HIS A 136 10.19 -7.35 -3.43
N ILE A 137 9.24 -6.89 -2.61
CA ILE A 137 9.22 -7.19 -1.18
C ILE A 137 8.29 -8.36 -0.90
N MET A 138 7.05 -8.29 -1.37
CA MET A 138 6.01 -9.28 -1.05
C MET A 138 6.04 -10.50 -1.98
N GLY A 139 6.79 -10.46 -3.09
CA GLY A 139 6.89 -11.56 -4.04
C GLY A 139 5.59 -11.88 -4.79
N SER A 140 4.67 -10.93 -4.84
CA SER A 140 3.36 -11.05 -5.47
C SER A 140 3.34 -10.33 -6.82
N SER A 141 2.55 -10.84 -7.77
CA SER A 141 2.35 -10.15 -9.05
C SER A 141 1.42 -8.95 -8.85
N GLU A 142 1.79 -7.81 -9.39
CA GLU A 142 0.90 -6.64 -9.44
C GLU A 142 -0.13 -6.72 -10.57
N ARG A 143 0.08 -7.64 -11.52
CA ARG A 143 -0.72 -7.81 -12.72
C ARG A 143 -1.45 -9.14 -12.74
N ASN A 144 -2.53 -9.18 -13.52
CA ASN A 144 -3.20 -10.42 -13.87
C ASN A 144 -2.18 -11.42 -14.47
N VAL A 145 -2.23 -12.66 -14.01
CA VAL A 145 -1.24 -13.71 -14.38
C VAL A 145 -1.22 -13.95 -15.90
N GLU A 146 -2.40 -13.98 -16.53
CA GLU A 146 -2.53 -14.24 -17.96
C GLU A 146 -1.97 -13.07 -18.78
N LEU A 147 -2.26 -11.82 -18.38
CA LEU A 147 -1.68 -10.64 -19.03
C LEU A 147 -0.16 -10.64 -18.93
N LYS A 148 0.38 -10.98 -17.75
CA LYS A 148 1.83 -11.08 -17.55
C LYS A 148 2.45 -12.13 -18.47
N GLN A 149 1.88 -13.34 -18.52
CA GLN A 149 2.34 -14.42 -19.40
C GLN A 149 2.26 -14.05 -20.87
N GLY A 150 1.17 -13.35 -21.28
CA GLY A 150 1.00 -12.85 -22.64
C GLY A 150 2.07 -11.83 -23.03
N LEU A 151 2.41 -10.90 -22.13
CA LEU A 151 3.49 -9.93 -22.36
C LEU A 151 4.87 -10.62 -22.46
N GLU A 152 5.16 -11.56 -21.56
CA GLU A 152 6.41 -12.34 -21.60
C GLU A 152 6.55 -13.15 -22.92
N GLU A 153 5.45 -13.67 -23.45
CA GLU A 153 5.45 -14.38 -24.74
C GLU A 153 5.58 -13.42 -25.92
N ILE A 154 4.94 -12.24 -25.86
CA ILE A 154 5.10 -11.19 -26.88
C ILE A 154 6.57 -10.74 -26.95
N ASP A 155 7.23 -10.49 -25.80
CA ASP A 155 8.64 -10.10 -25.75
C ASP A 155 9.52 -11.17 -26.39
N ARG A 156 9.27 -12.46 -26.06
CA ARG A 156 9.99 -13.58 -26.70
C ARG A 156 9.81 -13.65 -28.20
N LEU A 157 8.58 -13.47 -28.69
CA LEU A 157 8.30 -13.47 -30.12
C LEU A 157 8.99 -12.30 -30.85
N ILE A 158 9.15 -11.16 -30.18
CA ILE A 158 9.90 -10.01 -30.70
C ILE A 158 11.41 -10.35 -30.75
N ASP A 159 11.95 -10.92 -29.68
CA ASP A 159 13.37 -11.33 -29.61
C ASP A 159 13.73 -12.41 -30.65
N ASP A 160 12.75 -13.25 -31.03
CA ASP A 160 12.90 -14.31 -32.04
C ASP A 160 12.54 -13.83 -33.46
N ASP A 161 12.35 -12.53 -33.72
CA ASP A 161 11.98 -11.88 -34.98
C ASP A 161 10.62 -12.36 -35.57
N GLU A 162 9.78 -12.98 -34.73
CA GLU A 162 8.47 -13.52 -35.12
C GLU A 162 7.34 -12.46 -35.05
N TYR A 163 7.56 -11.30 -35.67
CA TYR A 163 6.70 -10.11 -35.56
C TYR A 163 5.22 -10.35 -35.91
N THR A 164 4.97 -11.19 -36.96
CA THR A 164 3.59 -11.54 -37.34
C THR A 164 2.82 -12.27 -36.24
N LYS A 165 3.51 -13.17 -35.49
CA LYS A 165 2.90 -13.88 -34.37
C LYS A 165 2.73 -12.94 -33.15
N ALA A 166 3.72 -12.08 -32.90
CA ALA A 166 3.64 -11.06 -31.86
C ALA A 166 2.43 -10.15 -32.05
N ARG A 167 2.21 -9.61 -33.28
CA ARG A 167 1.03 -8.79 -33.60
C ARG A 167 -0.29 -9.51 -33.36
N LYS A 168 -0.37 -10.79 -33.74
CA LYS A 168 -1.58 -11.57 -33.52
C LYS A 168 -1.87 -11.72 -32.02
N LEU A 169 -0.86 -12.07 -31.24
CA LEU A 169 -1.00 -12.22 -29.78
C LEU A 169 -1.35 -10.87 -29.10
N ILE A 170 -0.71 -9.76 -29.52
CA ILE A 170 -1.07 -8.41 -29.05
C ILE A 170 -2.54 -8.12 -29.32
N ALA A 171 -3.04 -8.41 -30.52
CA ALA A 171 -4.44 -8.17 -30.86
C ALA A 171 -5.40 -9.02 -30.00
N GLU A 172 -5.08 -10.29 -29.75
CA GLU A 172 -5.84 -11.18 -28.86
C GLU A 172 -5.85 -10.66 -27.42
N MET A 173 -4.69 -10.25 -26.90
CA MET A 173 -4.58 -9.69 -25.55
C MET A 173 -5.31 -8.35 -25.43
N ARG A 174 -5.24 -7.47 -26.44
CA ARG A 174 -6.01 -6.21 -26.45
C ARG A 174 -7.52 -6.42 -26.51
N ALA A 175 -7.98 -7.43 -27.21
CA ALA A 175 -9.41 -7.78 -27.24
C ALA A 175 -9.93 -8.17 -25.85
N LYS A 176 -9.06 -8.78 -25.03
CA LYS A 176 -9.42 -9.28 -23.68
C LYS A 176 -9.18 -8.23 -22.58
N PHE A 177 -8.05 -7.54 -22.60
CA PHE A 177 -7.58 -6.66 -21.51
C PHE A 177 -7.69 -5.16 -21.86
N GLY A 178 -8.15 -4.82 -23.08
CA GLY A 178 -8.26 -3.44 -23.51
C GLY A 178 -6.91 -2.80 -23.88
N ASN A 179 -6.87 -1.47 -23.82
CA ASN A 179 -5.68 -0.69 -24.15
C ASN A 179 -4.72 -0.59 -22.95
N ASP A 180 -4.15 -1.72 -22.53
CA ASP A 180 -3.09 -1.72 -21.52
C ASP A 180 -1.84 -1.00 -22.08
N PRO A 181 -1.18 -0.12 -21.29
CA PRO A 181 -0.01 0.63 -21.73
C PRO A 181 1.15 -0.23 -22.27
N ASP A 182 1.38 -1.42 -21.67
CA ASP A 182 2.48 -2.28 -22.12
C ASP A 182 2.14 -3.01 -23.40
N LEU A 183 0.85 -3.36 -23.64
CA LEU A 183 0.42 -3.88 -24.95
C LEU A 183 0.56 -2.84 -26.06
N ILE A 184 0.31 -1.55 -25.74
CA ILE A 184 0.54 -0.45 -26.70
C ILE A 184 2.05 -0.29 -26.95
N GLY A 185 2.87 -0.36 -25.91
CA GLY A 185 4.33 -0.32 -26.01
C GLY A 185 4.89 -1.47 -26.86
N ALA A 186 4.41 -2.69 -26.62
CA ALA A 186 4.80 -3.86 -27.40
C ALA A 186 4.44 -3.72 -28.88
N GLU A 187 3.24 -3.20 -29.19
CA GLU A 187 2.84 -2.94 -30.59
C GLU A 187 3.75 -1.91 -31.29
N ALA A 188 4.13 -0.85 -30.57
CA ALA A 188 5.07 0.15 -31.07
C ALA A 188 6.47 -0.46 -31.29
N SER A 189 6.93 -1.35 -30.40
CA SER A 189 8.21 -2.06 -30.55
C SER A 189 8.21 -2.95 -31.79
N VAL A 190 7.18 -3.79 -31.98
CA VAL A 190 7.05 -4.63 -33.18
C VAL A 190 7.08 -3.78 -34.45
N THR A 191 6.39 -2.65 -34.46
CA THR A 191 6.36 -1.77 -35.62
C THR A 191 7.73 -1.19 -35.94
N ARG A 192 8.50 -0.81 -34.92
CA ARG A 192 9.85 -0.24 -35.08
C ARG A 192 10.83 -1.27 -35.66
N TRP A 193 10.87 -2.48 -35.08
CA TRP A 193 11.81 -3.51 -35.51
C TRP A 193 11.52 -4.05 -36.92
N GLU A 194 10.24 -4.16 -37.32
CA GLU A 194 9.89 -4.50 -38.71
C GLU A 194 10.42 -3.49 -39.72
N PHE A 195 10.48 -2.20 -39.39
CA PHE A 195 11.04 -1.18 -40.28
C PHE A 195 12.57 -1.25 -40.37
N ASP A 196 13.24 -1.57 -39.26
CA ASP A 196 14.71 -1.66 -39.23
C ASP A 196 15.20 -2.88 -40.04
N ASP A 197 14.50 -4.03 -40.01
CA ASP A 197 14.82 -5.23 -40.82
C ASP A 197 14.65 -5.00 -42.32
N ASP A 198 13.64 -4.25 -42.77
CA ASP A 198 13.42 -3.94 -44.16
C ASP A 198 14.51 -3.00 -44.75
N GLU A 199 15.22 -2.23 -43.90
CA GLU A 199 16.33 -1.35 -44.34
C GLU A 199 17.67 -2.12 -44.43
N GLU A 200 17.89 -3.21 -43.69
CA GLU A 200 19.12 -4.02 -43.77
C GLU A 200 19.13 -4.99 -44.98
N ASP A 201 17.95 -5.38 -45.47
CA ASP A 201 17.80 -6.26 -46.65
C ASP A 201 17.74 -5.50 -48.03
N SER A 202 17.90 -4.17 -48.02
CA SER A 202 17.84 -3.32 -49.22
C SER A 202 19.21 -2.75 -49.57
#